data_b5b49ba939bf3882ad9acc35821825c0
#
_entry.id   b5b49ba939bf3882ad9acc35821825c0
#
_cell.length_a   1.000
_cell.length_b   1.000
_cell.length_c   1.000
_cell.angle_alpha   90.00
_cell.angle_beta   90.00
_cell.angle_gamma   90.00
#
_symmetry.space_group_name_H-M   'P 1'
#
loop_
_entity.id
_entity.type
_entity.pdbx_description
1 polymer ?
#
loop_
_entity_poly.entity_id
_entity_poly.type
_entity_poly.pdbx_seq_one_letter_code
_entity_poly.pdbx_strand_id
1 'polypeptide(L)'
;MTTIALVDDENSIRTSVSLALESEGFTVDVFQNGIEALEALESKSYDLGLFDIKMPKMDGNELLAKVRSSKKNELKEMPVIFLTSKDQEQDEIIGLRMGAADYITKPFSQKLLNERIRTVLRVYQNRKIPTKHENADLKNLKKGNLELDDLKQLCYWKNEIVELTVAEFNLIKSLAKYPGVVKDRNQLMDTMYGDSIYVD
;
A
#
# COMPACT_ATOMS: atom_id res chain seq x y z
N MET A 1 -14.87 -12.12 3.23
CA MET A 1 -13.71 -12.72 2.57
C MET A 1 -13.05 -11.58 1.80
N THR A 2 -11.76 -11.37 1.95
CA THR A 2 -11.05 -10.23 1.34
C THR A 2 -10.85 -10.47 -0.15
N THR A 3 -11.31 -9.54 -0.98
CA THR A 3 -11.24 -9.64 -2.45
C THR A 3 -10.20 -8.67 -3.01
N ILE A 4 -9.27 -9.20 -3.78
CA ILE A 4 -8.14 -8.47 -4.37
C ILE A 4 -8.30 -8.41 -5.90
N ALA A 5 -8.11 -7.22 -6.48
CA ALA A 5 -8.00 -7.05 -7.92
C ALA A 5 -6.51 -7.07 -8.30
N LEU A 6 -6.06 -8.09 -9.00
CA LEU A 6 -4.69 -8.23 -9.51
C LEU A 6 -4.65 -7.86 -10.99
N VAL A 7 -3.90 -6.82 -11.32
CA VAL A 7 -3.78 -6.27 -12.68
C VAL A 7 -2.32 -6.29 -13.10
N ASP A 8 -1.99 -7.10 -14.10
CA ASP A 8 -0.63 -7.27 -14.62
C ASP A 8 -0.72 -7.85 -16.02
N ASP A 9 0.04 -7.40 -16.99
CA ASP A 9 -0.03 -7.91 -18.36
C ASP A 9 0.71 -9.26 -18.53
N GLU A 10 1.64 -9.59 -17.61
CA GLU A 10 2.37 -10.86 -17.61
C GLU A 10 1.54 -12.01 -17.03
N ASN A 11 1.17 -12.98 -17.86
CA ASN A 11 0.39 -14.15 -17.42
C ASN A 11 1.08 -14.97 -16.33
N SER A 12 2.41 -15.07 -16.36
CA SER A 12 3.23 -15.78 -15.37
C SER A 12 3.08 -15.15 -13.97
N ILE A 13 3.12 -13.81 -13.90
CA ILE A 13 2.93 -13.06 -12.66
C ILE A 13 1.49 -13.24 -12.16
N ARG A 14 0.49 -13.02 -13.02
CA ARG A 14 -0.92 -13.20 -12.61
C ARG A 14 -1.16 -14.59 -12.02
N THR A 15 -0.67 -15.64 -12.69
CA THR A 15 -0.86 -17.02 -12.24
C THR A 15 -0.15 -17.31 -10.92
N SER A 16 1.14 -16.94 -10.80
CA SER A 16 1.91 -17.22 -9.59
C SER A 16 1.41 -16.43 -8.37
N VAL A 17 1.07 -15.15 -8.57
CA VAL A 17 0.57 -14.28 -7.50
C VAL A 17 -0.84 -14.67 -7.07
N SER A 18 -1.76 -14.96 -8.02
CA SER A 18 -3.13 -15.37 -7.64
C SER A 18 -3.12 -16.66 -6.84
N LEU A 19 -2.38 -17.68 -7.26
CA LEU A 19 -2.27 -18.95 -6.52
C LEU A 19 -1.68 -18.75 -5.12
N ALA A 20 -0.66 -17.90 -4.99
CA ALA A 20 -0.06 -17.61 -3.69
C ALA A 20 -1.05 -16.89 -2.75
N LEU A 21 -1.81 -15.92 -3.25
CA LEU A 21 -2.80 -15.18 -2.46
C LEU A 21 -4.03 -16.03 -2.11
N GLU A 22 -4.49 -16.87 -3.04
CA GLU A 22 -5.59 -17.81 -2.78
C GLU A 22 -5.22 -18.84 -1.70
N SER A 23 -3.97 -19.31 -1.69
CA SER A 23 -3.47 -20.21 -0.63
C SER A 23 -3.46 -19.56 0.77
N GLU A 24 -3.40 -18.24 0.84
CA GLU A 24 -3.48 -17.43 2.06
C GLU A 24 -4.92 -17.02 2.43
N GLY A 25 -5.92 -17.50 1.67
CA GLY A 25 -7.34 -17.31 1.94
C GLY A 25 -7.94 -16.03 1.36
N PHE A 26 -7.26 -15.36 0.43
CA PHE A 26 -7.83 -14.25 -0.33
C PHE A 26 -8.66 -14.74 -1.51
N THR A 27 -9.62 -13.94 -1.96
CA THR A 27 -10.27 -14.10 -3.26
C THR A 27 -9.57 -13.18 -4.24
N VAL A 28 -9.13 -13.68 -5.40
CA VAL A 28 -8.38 -12.90 -6.38
C VAL A 28 -9.08 -12.90 -7.73
N ASP A 29 -9.43 -11.72 -8.23
CA ASP A 29 -9.82 -11.53 -9.61
C ASP A 29 -8.62 -10.99 -10.39
N VAL A 30 -8.32 -11.57 -11.55
CA VAL A 30 -7.13 -11.23 -12.36
C VAL A 30 -7.53 -10.52 -13.64
N PHE A 31 -6.75 -9.49 -14.02
CA PHE A 31 -6.98 -8.66 -15.20
C PHE A 31 -5.67 -8.47 -15.96
N GLN A 32 -5.72 -8.47 -17.29
CA GLN A 32 -4.52 -8.37 -18.13
C GLN A 32 -4.18 -6.92 -18.54
N ASN A 33 -5.02 -5.94 -18.21
CA ASN A 33 -4.80 -4.52 -18.48
C ASN A 33 -5.74 -3.64 -17.66
N GLY A 34 -5.41 -2.35 -17.60
CA GLY A 34 -6.17 -1.39 -16.81
C GLY A 34 -7.61 -1.15 -17.27
N ILE A 35 -7.93 -1.38 -18.54
CA ILE A 35 -9.31 -1.20 -19.05
C ILE A 35 -10.23 -2.27 -18.48
N GLU A 36 -9.85 -3.53 -18.59
CA GLU A 36 -10.63 -4.65 -18.02
C GLU A 36 -10.79 -4.53 -16.52
N ALA A 37 -9.68 -4.13 -15.83
CA ALA A 37 -9.71 -3.90 -14.40
C ALA A 37 -10.69 -2.77 -14.02
N LEU A 38 -10.68 -1.64 -14.74
CA LEU A 38 -11.56 -0.50 -14.45
C LEU A 38 -13.03 -0.88 -14.55
N GLU A 39 -13.43 -1.60 -15.60
CA GLU A 39 -14.81 -2.08 -15.78
C GLU A 39 -15.26 -2.97 -14.60
N ALA A 40 -14.38 -3.87 -14.15
CA ALA A 40 -14.66 -4.73 -13.01
C ALA A 40 -14.74 -3.93 -11.70
N LEU A 41 -13.79 -3.00 -11.46
CA LEU A 41 -13.75 -2.13 -10.28
C LEU A 41 -14.96 -1.20 -10.19
N GLU A 42 -15.53 -0.80 -11.32
CA GLU A 42 -16.78 -0.03 -11.35
C GLU A 42 -18.02 -0.87 -11.08
N SER A 43 -17.99 -2.17 -11.34
CA SER A 43 -19.13 -3.08 -11.16
C SER A 43 -19.18 -3.78 -9.83
N LYS A 44 -18.01 -4.12 -9.23
CA LYS A 44 -17.85 -4.92 -8.01
C LYS A 44 -16.92 -4.18 -7.03
N SER A 45 -17.16 -4.35 -5.72
CA SER A 45 -16.28 -3.82 -4.67
C SER A 45 -15.10 -4.74 -4.42
N TYR A 46 -13.92 -4.15 -4.24
CA TYR A 46 -12.68 -4.83 -3.89
C TYR A 46 -12.09 -4.19 -2.64
N ASP A 47 -11.37 -5.00 -1.85
CA ASP A 47 -10.73 -4.55 -0.62
C ASP A 47 -9.33 -3.98 -0.87
N LEU A 48 -8.68 -4.39 -1.99
CA LEU A 48 -7.34 -3.96 -2.36
C LEU A 48 -7.09 -4.18 -3.86
N GLY A 49 -6.35 -3.25 -4.48
CA GLY A 49 -5.80 -3.39 -5.83
C GLY A 49 -4.30 -3.69 -5.79
N LEU A 50 -3.85 -4.66 -6.57
CA LEU A 50 -2.45 -4.91 -6.91
C LEU A 50 -2.28 -4.57 -8.38
N PHE A 51 -1.65 -3.46 -8.70
CA PHE A 51 -1.54 -2.97 -10.08
C PHE A 51 -0.08 -2.97 -10.53
N ASP A 52 0.21 -3.62 -11.65
CA ASP A 52 1.45 -3.34 -12.35
C ASP A 52 1.43 -1.92 -12.90
N ILE A 53 2.58 -1.26 -12.90
CA ILE A 53 2.68 0.11 -13.43
C ILE A 53 2.65 0.08 -14.95
N LYS A 54 3.49 -0.73 -15.58
CA LYS A 54 3.63 -0.75 -17.04
C LYS A 54 2.78 -1.83 -17.69
N MET A 55 1.64 -1.42 -18.19
CA MET A 55 0.74 -2.30 -18.93
C MET A 55 0.31 -1.65 -20.24
N PRO A 56 -0.01 -2.45 -21.28
CA PRO A 56 -0.56 -1.94 -22.52
C PRO A 56 -1.97 -1.38 -22.32
N LYS A 57 -2.42 -0.51 -23.21
CA LYS A 57 -3.75 0.12 -23.29
C LYS A 57 -4.02 1.17 -22.21
N MET A 58 -3.88 0.81 -20.95
CA MET A 58 -4.02 1.67 -19.78
C MET A 58 -3.02 1.21 -18.73
N ASP A 59 -2.09 2.08 -18.38
CA ASP A 59 -1.08 1.79 -17.37
C ASP A 59 -1.64 1.89 -15.94
N GLY A 60 -0.85 1.45 -14.95
CA GLY A 60 -1.28 1.41 -13.56
C GLY A 60 -1.51 2.80 -12.97
N ASN A 61 -0.75 3.82 -13.39
CA ASN A 61 -0.93 5.20 -12.93
C ASN A 61 -2.22 5.80 -13.48
N GLU A 62 -2.52 5.57 -14.76
CA GLU A 62 -3.79 5.99 -15.37
C GLU A 62 -4.99 5.30 -14.71
N LEU A 63 -4.86 3.99 -14.42
CA LEU A 63 -5.89 3.24 -13.70
C LEU A 63 -6.12 3.82 -12.30
N LEU A 64 -5.05 4.09 -11.54
CA LEU A 64 -5.15 4.69 -10.22
C LEU A 64 -5.82 6.08 -10.28
N ALA A 65 -5.46 6.92 -11.26
CA ALA A 65 -6.10 8.24 -11.44
C ALA A 65 -7.61 8.12 -11.64
N LYS A 66 -8.06 7.16 -12.44
CA LYS A 66 -9.49 6.89 -12.66
C LYS A 66 -10.18 6.37 -11.40
N VAL A 67 -9.54 5.47 -10.67
CA VAL A 67 -10.00 4.97 -9.37
C VAL A 67 -10.18 6.13 -8.38
N ARG A 68 -9.20 7.01 -8.25
CA ARG A 68 -9.25 8.18 -7.33
C ARG A 68 -10.26 9.26 -7.76
N SER A 69 -10.59 9.35 -9.04
CA SER A 69 -11.62 10.26 -9.57
C SER A 69 -13.05 9.66 -9.60
N SER A 70 -13.20 8.42 -9.15
CA SER A 70 -14.49 7.74 -9.11
C SER A 70 -15.51 8.47 -8.21
N LYS A 71 -16.78 8.43 -8.61
CA LYS A 71 -17.91 8.91 -7.79
C LYS A 71 -18.28 7.94 -6.66
N LYS A 72 -17.83 6.68 -6.72
CA LYS A 72 -18.05 5.66 -5.70
C LYS A 72 -16.96 5.82 -4.62
N ASN A 73 -17.34 6.25 -3.42
CA ASN A 73 -16.39 6.46 -2.31
C ASN A 73 -15.60 5.18 -1.98
N GLU A 74 -16.23 4.02 -2.01
CA GLU A 74 -15.56 2.75 -1.75
C GLU A 74 -14.41 2.48 -2.73
N LEU A 75 -14.63 2.75 -4.02
CA LEU A 75 -13.61 2.60 -5.04
C LEU A 75 -12.53 3.69 -4.91
N LYS A 76 -12.93 4.93 -4.69
CA LYS A 76 -12.01 6.06 -4.50
C LYS A 76 -11.05 5.84 -3.34
N GLU A 77 -11.51 5.23 -2.25
CA GLU A 77 -10.74 4.99 -1.03
C GLU A 77 -10.08 3.59 -1.00
N MET A 78 -10.30 2.76 -2.01
CA MET A 78 -9.68 1.44 -2.08
C MET A 78 -8.15 1.55 -2.06
N PRO A 79 -7.45 0.84 -1.15
CA PRO A 79 -6.00 0.82 -1.15
C PRO A 79 -5.45 0.15 -2.42
N VAL A 80 -4.41 0.74 -2.97
CA VAL A 80 -3.71 0.22 -4.15
C VAL A 80 -2.22 0.06 -3.82
N ILE A 81 -1.68 -1.12 -4.07
CA ILE A 81 -0.26 -1.42 -4.03
C ILE A 81 0.22 -1.55 -5.47
N PHE A 82 1.29 -0.84 -5.83
CA PHE A 82 1.92 -1.02 -7.12
C PHE A 82 2.93 -2.15 -7.11
N LEU A 83 2.94 -2.93 -8.20
CA LEU A 83 4.00 -3.84 -8.56
C LEU A 83 4.86 -3.15 -9.62
N THR A 84 6.16 -2.99 -9.38
CA THR A 84 7.03 -2.15 -10.21
C THR A 84 8.37 -2.81 -10.50
N SER A 85 8.99 -2.51 -11.65
CA SER A 85 10.35 -2.94 -11.97
C SER A 85 11.37 -1.95 -11.39
N LYS A 86 12.60 -2.40 -11.08
CA LYS A 86 13.67 -1.59 -10.44
C LYS A 86 14.07 -0.32 -11.19
N ASP A 87 13.75 -0.21 -12.46
CA ASP A 87 14.08 0.90 -13.37
C ASP A 87 13.00 1.99 -13.44
N GLN A 88 12.00 1.92 -12.54
CA GLN A 88 10.80 2.77 -12.56
C GLN A 88 10.70 3.75 -11.38
N GLU A 89 11.81 4.20 -10.80
CA GLU A 89 11.79 5.12 -9.64
C GLU A 89 10.93 6.39 -9.87
N GLN A 90 10.88 6.91 -11.10
CA GLN A 90 10.07 8.09 -11.41
C GLN A 90 8.57 7.76 -11.38
N ASP A 91 8.18 6.60 -11.87
CA ASP A 91 6.79 6.15 -11.88
C ASP A 91 6.29 5.85 -10.47
N GLU A 92 7.17 5.34 -9.58
CA GLU A 92 6.89 5.13 -8.16
C GLU A 92 6.56 6.44 -7.44
N ILE A 93 7.36 7.49 -7.67
CA ILE A 93 7.12 8.81 -7.08
C ILE A 93 5.79 9.39 -7.55
N ILE A 94 5.42 9.21 -8.82
CA ILE A 94 4.14 9.65 -9.37
C ILE A 94 3.00 8.88 -8.69
N GLY A 95 3.09 7.55 -8.62
CA GLY A 95 2.05 6.72 -8.02
C GLY A 95 1.79 7.03 -6.55
N LEU A 96 2.84 7.27 -5.76
CA LEU A 96 2.72 7.68 -4.36
C LEU A 96 2.02 9.04 -4.22
N ARG A 97 2.41 10.04 -5.03
CA ARG A 97 1.74 11.35 -5.06
C ARG A 97 0.28 11.27 -5.48
N MET A 98 -0.10 10.27 -6.25
CA MET A 98 -1.48 10.01 -6.67
C MET A 98 -2.28 9.21 -5.64
N GLY A 99 -1.70 8.88 -4.49
CA GLY A 99 -2.39 8.21 -3.38
C GLY A 99 -2.37 6.68 -3.46
N ALA A 100 -1.32 6.08 -4.00
CA ALA A 100 -1.04 4.66 -3.79
C ALA A 100 -0.75 4.40 -2.30
N ALA A 101 -1.19 3.26 -1.79
CA ALA A 101 -0.96 2.88 -0.39
C ALA A 101 0.46 2.37 -0.14
N ASP A 102 1.05 1.68 -1.12
CA ASP A 102 2.40 1.14 -1.07
C ASP A 102 2.87 0.75 -2.48
N TYR A 103 4.14 0.31 -2.59
CA TYR A 103 4.69 -0.29 -3.80
C TYR A 103 5.61 -1.47 -3.46
N ILE A 104 5.75 -2.41 -4.39
CA ILE A 104 6.59 -3.60 -4.25
C ILE A 104 7.40 -3.78 -5.53
N THR A 105 8.74 -3.76 -5.41
CA THR A 105 9.63 -3.89 -6.55
C THR A 105 9.78 -5.35 -6.99
N LYS A 106 9.57 -5.63 -8.26
CA LYS A 106 9.85 -6.94 -8.89
C LYS A 106 11.37 -7.15 -9.08
N PRO A 107 11.92 -8.36 -8.82
CA PRO A 107 11.26 -9.54 -8.28
C PRO A 107 11.02 -9.46 -6.76
N PHE A 108 9.93 -10.01 -6.27
CA PHE A 108 9.57 -10.05 -4.86
C PHE A 108 9.29 -11.46 -4.36
N SER A 109 9.48 -11.70 -3.07
CA SER A 109 9.08 -12.96 -2.45
C SER A 109 7.58 -12.96 -2.10
N GLN A 110 6.95 -14.13 -2.14
CA GLN A 110 5.55 -14.30 -1.72
C GLN A 110 5.34 -13.82 -0.28
N LYS A 111 6.30 -14.09 0.60
CA LYS A 111 6.24 -13.67 2.00
C LYS A 111 6.17 -12.14 2.11
N LEU A 112 7.02 -11.42 1.37
CA LEU A 112 7.02 -9.96 1.35
C LEU A 112 5.67 -9.40 0.85
N LEU A 113 5.17 -9.96 -0.27
CA LEU A 113 3.88 -9.56 -0.84
C LEU A 113 2.74 -9.73 0.18
N ASN A 114 2.64 -10.89 0.82
CA ASN A 114 1.59 -11.19 1.80
C ASN A 114 1.65 -10.26 3.00
N GLU A 115 2.83 -10.00 3.56
CA GLU A 115 3.00 -9.08 4.70
C GLU A 115 2.60 -7.64 4.34
N ARG A 116 2.93 -7.16 3.14
CA ARG A 116 2.54 -5.84 2.65
C ARG A 116 1.03 -5.72 2.50
N ILE A 117 0.40 -6.70 1.86
CA ILE A 117 -1.06 -6.75 1.68
C ILE A 117 -1.76 -6.73 3.05
N ARG A 118 -1.35 -7.60 3.98
CA ARG A 118 -1.95 -7.67 5.33
C ARG A 118 -1.77 -6.34 6.09
N THR A 119 -0.62 -5.71 5.96
CA THR A 119 -0.35 -4.43 6.61
C THR A 119 -1.24 -3.32 6.05
N VAL A 120 -1.32 -3.19 4.73
CA VAL A 120 -2.16 -2.19 4.06
C VAL A 120 -3.64 -2.41 4.40
N LEU A 121 -4.14 -3.64 4.30
CA LEU A 121 -5.53 -3.96 4.66
C LEU A 121 -5.85 -3.60 6.11
N ARG A 122 -4.98 -3.95 7.06
CA ARG A 122 -5.15 -3.61 8.48
C ARG A 122 -5.26 -2.11 8.70
N VAL A 123 -4.38 -1.33 8.06
CA VAL A 123 -4.37 0.14 8.15
C VAL A 123 -5.68 0.72 7.65
N TYR A 124 -6.11 0.32 6.46
CA TYR A 124 -7.31 0.87 5.83
C TYR A 124 -8.61 0.42 6.55
N GLN A 125 -8.65 -0.81 7.08
CA GLN A 125 -9.77 -1.27 7.91
C GLN A 125 -9.86 -0.48 9.22
N ASN A 126 -8.73 -0.23 9.88
CA ASN A 126 -8.68 0.53 11.12
C ASN A 126 -9.06 2.01 10.94
N ARG A 127 -8.77 2.61 9.77
CA ARG A 127 -9.22 3.98 9.43
C ARG A 127 -10.75 4.08 9.36
N LYS A 128 -11.45 3.03 8.93
CA LYS A 128 -12.91 2.99 8.80
C LYS A 128 -13.66 2.82 10.13
N ILE A 129 -12.98 2.40 11.20
CA ILE A 129 -13.60 2.21 12.52
C ILE A 129 -13.53 3.54 13.29
N PRO A 130 -14.67 4.20 13.56
CA PRO A 130 -14.70 5.37 14.44
C PRO A 130 -14.44 4.89 15.88
N THR A 131 -13.20 4.94 16.35
CA THR A 131 -12.89 4.69 17.75
C THR A 131 -13.22 5.92 18.56
N LYS A 132 -14.20 5.79 19.50
CA LYS A 132 -14.26 6.67 20.66
C LYS A 132 -12.93 6.61 21.39
N HIS A 133 -12.37 7.76 21.70
CA HIS A 133 -11.09 7.93 22.41
C HIS A 133 -11.20 7.38 23.87
N GLU A 134 -11.27 6.08 24.03
CA GLU A 134 -11.15 5.42 25.33
C GLU A 134 -10.04 4.38 25.24
N ASN A 135 -8.87 4.69 25.83
CA ASN A 135 -7.62 3.92 25.92
C ASN A 135 -6.52 4.25 24.89
N ALA A 136 -6.30 5.54 24.60
CA ALA A 136 -5.29 6.00 23.65
C ALA A 136 -3.82 5.99 24.15
N ASP A 137 -3.57 5.66 25.43
CA ASP A 137 -2.26 5.92 26.04
C ASP A 137 -1.17 4.86 25.80
N LEU A 138 -1.47 3.75 25.16
CA LEU A 138 -0.51 2.63 25.12
C LEU A 138 0.26 2.46 23.79
N LYS A 139 -0.06 3.20 22.71
CA LYS A 139 0.62 3.01 21.40
C LYS A 139 0.84 4.29 20.58
N ASN A 140 0.51 5.47 21.07
CA ASN A 140 0.73 6.70 20.32
C ASN A 140 2.11 7.28 20.66
N LEU A 141 2.92 7.50 19.63
CA LEU A 141 4.19 8.22 19.77
C LEU A 141 3.92 9.72 19.61
N LYS A 142 4.08 10.50 20.67
CA LYS A 142 3.94 11.97 20.64
C LYS A 142 5.29 12.64 20.86
N LYS A 143 5.70 13.50 19.94
CA LYS A 143 6.93 14.30 19.97
C LYS A 143 6.67 15.72 19.51
N GLY A 144 6.52 16.64 20.44
CA GLY A 144 6.16 18.02 20.10
C GLY A 144 4.80 18.09 19.38
N ASN A 145 4.82 18.60 18.15
CA ASN A 145 3.61 18.70 17.30
C ASN A 145 3.32 17.44 16.48
N LEU A 146 4.23 16.46 16.49
CA LEU A 146 4.06 15.19 15.80
C LEU A 146 3.36 14.20 16.72
N GLU A 147 2.29 13.58 16.22
CA GLU A 147 1.62 12.45 16.86
C GLU A 147 1.42 11.32 15.84
N LEU A 148 1.82 10.11 16.22
CA LEU A 148 1.71 8.91 15.39
C LEU A 148 0.81 7.90 16.09
N ASP A 149 -0.32 7.56 15.48
CA ASP A 149 -1.20 6.46 15.89
C ASP A 149 -0.72 5.17 15.20
N ASP A 150 -0.04 4.33 15.94
CA ASP A 150 0.55 3.09 15.42
C ASP A 150 -0.50 2.06 14.99
N LEU A 151 -1.65 2.04 15.64
CA LEU A 151 -2.73 1.11 15.32
C LEU A 151 -3.43 1.47 14.02
N LYS A 152 -3.68 2.76 13.82
CA LYS A 152 -4.33 3.29 12.61
C LYS A 152 -3.34 3.66 11.52
N GLN A 153 -2.04 3.70 11.85
CA GLN A 153 -0.97 4.26 11.02
C GLN A 153 -1.32 5.66 10.49
N LEU A 154 -1.85 6.49 11.38
CA LEU A 154 -2.15 7.89 11.11
C LEU A 154 -1.06 8.79 11.69
N CYS A 155 -0.68 9.77 10.90
CA CYS A 155 0.23 10.83 11.30
C CYS A 155 -0.54 12.13 11.50
N TYR A 156 -0.29 12.80 12.62
CA TYR A 156 -0.83 14.12 12.88
C TYR A 156 0.34 15.10 13.07
N TRP A 157 0.23 16.25 12.42
CA TRP A 157 1.11 17.40 12.63
C TRP A 157 0.26 18.59 13.08
N LYS A 158 0.52 19.11 14.28
CA LYS A 158 -0.28 20.18 14.89
C LYS A 158 -1.80 19.86 14.92
N ASN A 159 -2.15 18.62 15.22
CA ASN A 159 -3.51 18.05 15.24
C ASN A 159 -4.21 17.95 13.87
N GLU A 160 -3.52 18.23 12.76
CA GLU A 160 -4.02 17.99 11.41
C GLU A 160 -3.50 16.66 10.88
N ILE A 161 -4.35 15.90 10.19
CA ILE A 161 -3.96 14.61 9.60
C ILE A 161 -3.02 14.87 8.42
N VAL A 162 -1.87 14.17 8.41
CA VAL A 162 -0.95 14.11 7.28
C VAL A 162 -1.11 12.73 6.64
N GLU A 163 -1.52 12.71 5.39
CA GLU A 163 -1.63 11.46 4.64
C GLU A 163 -0.25 10.94 4.27
N LEU A 164 0.06 9.74 4.74
CA LEU A 164 1.31 9.05 4.48
C LEU A 164 1.03 7.65 3.95
N THR A 165 1.90 7.17 3.09
CA THR A 165 1.98 5.75 2.76
C THR A 165 2.46 4.94 3.96
N VAL A 166 2.30 3.62 3.92
CA VAL A 166 2.80 2.73 4.97
C VAL A 166 4.32 2.86 5.15
N ALA A 167 5.06 2.97 4.05
CA ALA A 167 6.52 3.13 4.07
C ALA A 167 6.95 4.46 4.70
N GLU A 168 6.32 5.57 4.33
CA GLU A 168 6.58 6.90 4.90
C GLU A 168 6.22 6.95 6.40
N PHE A 169 5.10 6.35 6.80
CA PHE A 169 4.73 6.26 8.21
C PHE A 169 5.79 5.51 9.01
N ASN A 170 6.26 4.34 8.53
CA ASN A 170 7.29 3.56 9.18
C ASN A 170 8.62 4.33 9.27
N LEU A 171 8.98 5.08 8.22
CA LEU A 171 10.16 5.93 8.21
C LEU A 171 10.08 7.02 9.30
N ILE A 172 9.00 7.80 9.32
CA ILE A 172 8.81 8.87 10.31
C ILE A 172 8.76 8.29 11.73
N LYS A 173 8.06 7.18 11.94
CA LYS A 173 8.02 6.46 13.22
C LYS A 173 9.41 6.05 13.69
N SER A 174 10.23 5.51 12.80
CA SER A 174 11.60 5.09 13.11
C SER A 174 12.49 6.25 13.51
N LEU A 175 12.39 7.38 12.81
CA LEU A 175 13.14 8.59 13.13
C LEU A 175 12.65 9.25 14.44
N ALA A 176 11.33 9.32 14.63
CA ALA A 176 10.74 9.93 15.80
C ALA A 176 10.94 9.12 17.10
N LYS A 177 11.09 7.79 16.99
CA LYS A 177 11.31 6.91 18.14
C LYS A 177 12.64 7.18 18.83
N TYR A 178 13.69 7.54 18.08
CA TYR A 178 15.03 7.77 18.57
C TYR A 178 15.57 9.13 18.06
N PRO A 179 15.11 10.26 18.61
CA PRO A 179 15.59 11.59 18.20
C PRO A 179 17.08 11.74 18.46
N GLY A 180 17.80 12.32 17.51
CA GLY A 180 19.25 12.54 17.58
C GLY A 180 20.12 11.35 17.18
N VAL A 181 19.52 10.18 16.89
CA VAL A 181 20.24 9.03 16.33
C VAL A 181 20.26 9.15 14.81
N VAL A 182 21.44 9.22 14.22
CA VAL A 182 21.63 9.22 12.77
C VAL A 182 21.47 7.77 12.28
N LYS A 183 20.65 7.58 11.26
CA LYS A 183 20.48 6.31 10.58
C LYS A 183 21.05 6.40 9.17
N ASP A 184 21.76 5.40 8.74
CA ASP A 184 22.23 5.29 7.37
C ASP A 184 21.09 4.89 6.41
N ARG A 185 21.38 4.93 5.10
CA ARG A 185 20.39 4.61 4.06
C ARG A 185 19.84 3.19 4.20
N ASN A 186 20.70 2.20 4.51
CA ASN A 186 20.28 0.81 4.61
C ASN A 186 19.35 0.60 5.79
N GLN A 187 19.68 1.17 6.96
CA GLN A 187 18.82 1.14 8.15
C GLN A 187 17.46 1.80 7.91
N LEU A 188 17.40 2.87 7.10
CA LEU A 188 16.13 3.50 6.72
C LEU A 188 15.34 2.61 5.76
N MET A 189 16.00 2.02 4.77
CA MET A 189 15.38 1.08 3.82
C MET A 189 14.83 -0.15 4.55
N ASP A 190 15.59 -0.75 5.48
CA ASP A 190 15.14 -1.89 6.30
C ASP A 190 13.91 -1.50 7.14
N THR A 191 13.87 -0.28 7.64
CA THR A 191 12.72 0.22 8.40
C THR A 191 11.48 0.41 7.53
N MET A 192 11.64 0.89 6.30
CA MET A 192 10.56 1.12 5.34
C MET A 192 10.00 -0.20 4.81
N TYR A 193 10.88 -1.18 4.53
CA TYR A 193 10.54 -2.39 3.78
C TYR A 193 10.66 -3.70 4.57
N GLY A 194 11.19 -3.65 5.82
CA GLY A 194 11.48 -4.82 6.66
C GLY A 194 12.75 -5.57 6.24
N ASP A 195 13.22 -6.50 7.08
CA ASP A 195 14.48 -7.25 6.94
C ASP A 195 14.59 -8.16 5.71
N SER A 196 13.76 -7.97 4.68
CA SER A 196 13.59 -8.91 3.56
C SER A 196 14.33 -8.52 2.28
N ILE A 197 15.18 -7.48 2.28
CA ILE A 197 15.82 -6.97 1.05
C ILE A 197 17.15 -7.66 0.72
N TYR A 198 17.70 -8.45 1.62
CA TYR A 198 18.91 -9.23 1.35
C TYR A 198 18.57 -10.70 1.09
N VAL A 199 18.33 -11.03 -0.17
CA VAL A 199 18.57 -12.37 -0.70
C VAL A 199 19.67 -12.20 -1.73
N ASP A 200 20.83 -12.81 -1.42
CA ASP A 200 21.98 -12.97 -2.31
C ASP A 200 21.59 -13.61 -3.64
#